data_43bc22b276e919b07281ecb0cc6a37de
#
_entry.id   43bc22b276e919b07281ecb0cc6a37de
#
_cell.length_a   1.000
_cell.length_b   1.000
_cell.length_c   1.000
_cell.angle_alpha   90.00
_cell.angle_beta   90.00
_cell.angle_gamma   90.00
#
_symmetry.space_group_name_H-M   'P 1'
#
loop_
_entity.id
_entity.type
_entity.pdbx_description
1 polymer ?
#
loop_
_entity_poly.entity_id
_entity_poly.type
_entity_poly.pdbx_seq_one_letter_code
_entity_poly.pdbx_strand_id
1 'polypeptide(L)'
;MNLLDGLPGDRLNLVKGWRTDRLPLASRSAAVEFAELPPAIVVNSSLHGYALSDRALPFVYELWPEFAEKARDPAWGERNLPRLFSFYVRVAGLDAGKLAKFMTKMEELGIGSLEDMTLAGEEALAIESGSPFAGRILSWATPEVYRSLSEGSRKSCAGIKIFLDGSLGARTAALDEAFSGGEAGSLVYDDGELSALLAEIASFRTGIAMHSLGRLAIAQALRSLAALRKDGVEFPSVRLEHVQFMSLEQAKSCKDSGITLSMQPNFNADSCDYADRLGPRHLAENDPFRMLIDEAGFVPGEDLLFGSDGMPHGPEFALRWGLFPYYDGQILTFEELAAGFGAARGKSGEGSAFALDGEARTVGRVRQG
;
A
#
# COMPACT_ATOMS: atom_id res chain seq x y z
N MET A 1 -30.61 -6.94 5.15
CA MET A 1 -29.77 -8.12 5.37
C MET A 1 -28.33 -7.63 5.40
N ASN A 2 -27.70 -7.65 6.56
CA ASN A 2 -26.32 -7.20 6.70
C ASN A 2 -25.42 -8.22 6.01
N LEU A 3 -24.51 -7.81 5.14
CA LEU A 3 -23.61 -8.73 4.40
C LEU A 3 -22.85 -9.67 5.35
N LEU A 4 -22.67 -9.26 6.60
CA LEU A 4 -21.98 -10.03 7.63
C LEU A 4 -22.82 -11.15 8.24
N ASP A 5 -24.17 -11.08 8.19
CA ASP A 5 -25.06 -12.08 8.75
C ASP A 5 -25.07 -13.41 7.94
N GLY A 6 -24.55 -13.39 6.72
CA GLY A 6 -24.45 -14.54 5.83
C GLY A 6 -23.09 -15.24 5.83
N LEU A 7 -22.16 -14.87 6.72
CA LEU A 7 -20.85 -15.51 6.78
C LEU A 7 -20.95 -16.94 7.35
N PRO A 8 -20.21 -17.92 6.79
CA PRO A 8 -20.15 -19.26 7.36
C PRO A 8 -19.67 -19.27 8.81
N GLY A 9 -20.33 -20.07 9.65
CA GLY A 9 -19.99 -20.20 11.08
C GLY A 9 -18.96 -21.29 11.41
N ASP A 10 -18.63 -22.12 10.44
CA ASP A 10 -17.79 -23.32 10.57
C ASP A 10 -16.34 -23.12 10.08
N ARG A 11 -16.02 -21.95 9.60
CA ARG A 11 -14.67 -21.59 9.13
C ARG A 11 -14.33 -20.14 9.42
N LEU A 12 -13.03 -19.84 9.41
CA LEU A 12 -12.53 -18.47 9.52
C LEU A 12 -12.81 -17.69 8.22
N ASN A 13 -13.38 -16.52 8.36
CA ASN A 13 -13.70 -15.62 7.26
C ASN A 13 -12.78 -14.41 7.27
N LEU A 14 -12.45 -13.89 6.08
CA LEU A 14 -11.75 -12.61 5.92
C LEU A 14 -12.73 -11.58 5.35
N VAL A 15 -12.92 -10.48 6.07
CA VAL A 15 -13.78 -9.36 5.67
C VAL A 15 -12.92 -8.12 5.49
N LYS A 16 -12.89 -7.55 4.29
CA LYS A 16 -12.10 -6.35 3.96
C LYS A 16 -13.01 -5.13 3.74
N GLY A 17 -12.50 -3.97 4.08
CA GLY A 17 -13.09 -2.70 3.69
C GLY A 17 -13.68 -1.89 4.85
N TRP A 18 -13.35 -2.25 6.08
CA TRP A 18 -13.70 -1.43 7.23
C TRP A 18 -13.00 -0.08 7.15
N ARG A 19 -13.75 0.99 7.39
CA ARG A 19 -13.24 2.37 7.35
C ARG A 19 -13.05 2.90 8.77
N THR A 20 -11.81 3.17 9.13
CA THR A 20 -11.42 3.66 10.46
C THR A 20 -11.76 5.13 10.68
N ASP A 21 -12.02 5.90 9.63
CA ASP A 21 -12.56 7.27 9.70
C ASP A 21 -14.02 7.28 10.20
N ARG A 22 -14.77 6.21 9.93
CA ARG A 22 -16.18 6.07 10.35
C ARG A 22 -16.34 5.29 11.64
N LEU A 23 -15.48 4.32 11.89
CA LEU A 23 -15.50 3.47 13.07
C LEU A 23 -14.07 3.19 13.53
N PRO A 24 -13.51 3.98 14.46
CA PRO A 24 -12.15 3.78 14.98
C PRO A 24 -11.96 2.41 15.63
N LEU A 25 -10.81 1.77 15.38
CA LEU A 25 -10.44 0.46 15.96
C LEU A 25 -10.55 0.41 17.49
N ALA A 26 -10.12 1.48 18.13
CA ALA A 26 -10.16 1.61 19.59
C ALA A 26 -11.55 1.98 20.12
N SER A 27 -12.55 2.16 19.26
CA SER A 27 -13.89 2.50 19.72
C SER A 27 -14.55 1.28 20.39
N ARG A 28 -15.24 1.54 21.49
CA ARG A 28 -16.06 0.52 22.15
C ARG A 28 -17.11 -0.07 21.24
N SER A 29 -17.60 0.72 20.26
CA SER A 29 -18.58 0.28 19.27
C SER A 29 -17.99 -0.74 18.31
N ALA A 30 -16.73 -0.56 17.81
CA ALA A 30 -16.08 -1.55 16.95
C ALA A 30 -15.91 -2.90 17.67
N ALA A 31 -15.47 -2.87 18.93
CA ALA A 31 -15.31 -4.11 19.70
C ALA A 31 -16.65 -4.85 19.89
N VAL A 32 -17.76 -4.13 20.11
CA VAL A 32 -19.09 -4.72 20.26
C VAL A 32 -19.64 -5.23 18.94
N GLU A 33 -19.49 -4.45 17.84
CA GLU A 33 -20.01 -4.86 16.53
C GLU A 33 -19.30 -6.10 15.97
N PHE A 34 -18.01 -6.26 16.24
CA PHE A 34 -17.22 -7.35 15.67
C PHE A 34 -17.15 -8.60 16.57
N ALA A 35 -17.32 -8.44 17.88
CA ALA A 35 -17.23 -9.57 18.83
C ALA A 35 -18.23 -10.70 18.51
N GLU A 36 -19.46 -10.35 18.14
CA GLU A 36 -20.55 -11.29 17.93
C GLU A 36 -20.62 -11.84 16.49
N LEU A 37 -19.76 -11.38 15.58
CA LEU A 37 -19.73 -11.92 14.22
C LEU A 37 -19.43 -13.42 14.20
N PRO A 38 -19.84 -14.16 13.15
CA PRO A 38 -19.25 -15.46 12.81
C PRO A 38 -17.72 -15.38 12.81
N PRO A 39 -16.99 -16.52 12.88
CA PRO A 39 -15.54 -16.49 12.93
C PRO A 39 -14.98 -15.61 11.80
N ALA A 40 -14.50 -14.42 12.14
CA ALA A 40 -14.07 -13.42 11.15
C ALA A 40 -12.87 -12.63 11.62
N ILE A 41 -11.96 -12.36 10.66
CA ILE A 41 -10.97 -11.30 10.72
C ILE A 41 -11.52 -10.16 9.88
N VAL A 42 -11.77 -9.01 10.51
CA VAL A 42 -12.20 -7.79 9.83
C VAL A 42 -10.97 -6.91 9.67
N VAL A 43 -10.58 -6.61 8.43
CA VAL A 43 -9.43 -5.75 8.12
C VAL A 43 -9.90 -4.41 7.56
N ASN A 44 -9.21 -3.35 7.93
CA ASN A 44 -9.50 -2.02 7.42
C ASN A 44 -9.09 -1.88 5.94
N SER A 45 -9.44 -0.75 5.33
CA SER A 45 -9.15 -0.52 3.92
C SER A 45 -7.66 -0.53 3.60
N SER A 46 -6.82 -0.01 4.50
CA SER A 46 -5.35 0.01 4.34
C SER A 46 -4.68 -1.33 4.66
N LEU A 47 -5.40 -2.32 5.19
CA LEU A 47 -4.91 -3.61 5.67
C LEU A 47 -3.97 -3.56 6.89
N HIS A 48 -3.59 -2.38 7.39
CA HIS A 48 -2.75 -2.21 8.58
C HIS A 48 -3.53 -2.42 9.88
N GLY A 49 -4.84 -2.20 9.87
CA GLY A 49 -5.70 -2.38 11.03
C GLY A 49 -6.61 -3.59 10.88
N TYR A 50 -6.77 -4.35 11.95
CA TYR A 50 -7.65 -5.51 11.98
C TYR A 50 -8.37 -5.65 13.33
N ALA A 51 -9.49 -6.38 13.31
CA ALA A 51 -10.20 -6.83 14.50
C ALA A 51 -10.60 -8.29 14.33
N LEU A 52 -10.61 -9.03 15.42
CA LEU A 52 -11.06 -10.43 15.46
C LEU A 52 -12.42 -10.50 16.15
N SER A 53 -13.34 -11.28 15.59
CA SER A 53 -14.52 -11.69 16.37
C SER A 53 -14.11 -12.69 17.45
N ASP A 54 -14.87 -12.75 18.55
CA ASP A 54 -14.56 -13.69 19.63
C ASP A 54 -14.57 -15.15 19.13
N ARG A 55 -15.43 -15.45 18.18
CA ARG A 55 -15.52 -16.76 17.53
C ARG A 55 -14.36 -17.08 16.59
N ALA A 56 -13.58 -16.09 16.18
CA ALA A 56 -12.40 -16.28 15.34
C ALA A 56 -11.19 -16.80 16.13
N LEU A 57 -11.10 -16.48 17.43
CA LEU A 57 -9.93 -16.78 18.24
C LEU A 57 -9.50 -18.27 18.23
N PRO A 58 -10.40 -19.27 18.37
CA PRO A 58 -10.00 -20.67 18.28
C PRO A 58 -9.37 -21.03 16.92
N PHE A 59 -9.93 -20.56 15.81
CA PHE A 59 -9.41 -20.82 14.46
C PHE A 59 -8.04 -20.13 14.25
N VAL A 60 -7.91 -18.90 14.71
CA VAL A 60 -6.65 -18.16 14.62
C VAL A 60 -5.58 -18.83 15.48
N TYR A 61 -5.93 -19.27 16.68
CA TYR A 61 -5.00 -19.97 17.57
C TYR A 61 -4.48 -21.29 16.97
N GLU A 62 -5.36 -22.05 16.31
CA GLU A 62 -4.97 -23.28 15.61
C GLU A 62 -3.98 -23.01 14.46
N LEU A 63 -4.20 -21.94 13.71
CA LEU A 63 -3.40 -21.60 12.52
C LEU A 63 -2.14 -20.80 12.83
N TRP A 64 -2.21 -19.93 13.84
CA TRP A 64 -1.12 -19.04 14.26
C TRP A 64 -1.33 -18.59 15.71
N PRO A 65 -0.86 -19.37 16.71
CA PRO A 65 -1.06 -19.08 18.14
C PRO A 65 -0.58 -17.70 18.57
N GLU A 66 0.61 -17.29 18.13
CA GLU A 66 1.19 -15.99 18.45
C GLU A 66 0.27 -14.83 18.01
N PHE A 67 -0.34 -14.93 16.83
CA PHE A 67 -1.29 -13.91 16.36
C PHE A 67 -2.52 -13.84 17.26
N ALA A 68 -3.08 -14.97 17.69
CA ALA A 68 -4.22 -14.97 18.58
C ALA A 68 -3.92 -14.28 19.91
N GLU A 69 -2.70 -14.47 20.45
CA GLU A 69 -2.24 -13.87 21.71
C GLU A 69 -1.92 -12.38 21.59
N LYS A 70 -1.35 -11.97 20.46
CA LYS A 70 -0.83 -10.61 20.19
C LYS A 70 -1.77 -9.73 19.38
N ALA A 71 -2.95 -10.24 18.98
CA ALA A 71 -3.88 -9.55 18.08
C ALA A 71 -4.33 -8.15 18.55
N ARG A 72 -4.14 -7.80 19.81
CA ARG A 72 -4.50 -6.49 20.37
C ARG A 72 -3.31 -5.53 20.50
N ASP A 73 -2.13 -5.95 20.07
CA ASP A 73 -0.91 -5.14 20.10
C ASP A 73 -0.66 -4.52 18.70
N PRO A 74 -0.93 -3.22 18.48
CA PRO A 74 -0.75 -2.59 17.19
C PRO A 74 0.72 -2.59 16.71
N ALA A 75 1.67 -2.44 17.62
CA ALA A 75 3.10 -2.44 17.27
C ALA A 75 3.55 -3.84 16.81
N TRP A 76 3.04 -4.89 17.46
CA TRP A 76 3.24 -6.26 16.98
C TRP A 76 2.61 -6.45 15.59
N GLY A 77 1.41 -5.93 15.36
CA GLY A 77 0.71 -6.00 14.08
C GLY A 77 1.53 -5.39 12.94
N GLU A 78 2.03 -4.16 13.10
CA GLU A 78 2.86 -3.51 12.10
C GLU A 78 4.17 -4.26 11.83
N ARG A 79 4.85 -4.73 12.88
CA ARG A 79 6.08 -5.52 12.75
C ARG A 79 5.85 -6.87 12.04
N ASN A 80 4.67 -7.44 12.14
CA ASN A 80 4.29 -8.70 11.51
C ASN A 80 3.40 -8.54 10.27
N LEU A 81 3.22 -7.33 9.76
CA LEU A 81 2.33 -7.04 8.64
C LEU A 81 2.56 -7.92 7.41
N PRO A 82 3.80 -8.20 6.97
CA PRO A 82 4.05 -9.12 5.87
C PRO A 82 3.52 -10.54 6.11
N ARG A 83 3.64 -11.04 7.34
CA ARG A 83 3.11 -12.36 7.74
C ARG A 83 1.58 -12.35 7.83
N LEU A 84 1.00 -11.23 8.29
CA LEU A 84 -0.46 -11.03 8.30
C LEU A 84 -1.04 -11.07 6.89
N PHE A 85 -0.40 -10.43 5.91
CA PHE A 85 -0.86 -10.49 4.51
C PHE A 85 -0.85 -11.92 3.98
N SER A 86 0.23 -12.66 4.19
CA SER A 86 0.29 -14.08 3.81
C SER A 86 -0.79 -14.92 4.53
N PHE A 87 -1.06 -14.60 5.80
CA PHE A 87 -2.12 -15.24 6.56
C PHE A 87 -3.52 -14.90 6.01
N TYR A 88 -3.77 -13.65 5.65
CA TYR A 88 -5.04 -13.22 5.04
C TYR A 88 -5.30 -13.95 3.72
N VAL A 89 -4.28 -14.09 2.87
CA VAL A 89 -4.39 -14.84 1.62
C VAL A 89 -4.67 -16.30 1.89
N ARG A 90 -4.02 -16.91 2.90
CA ARG A 90 -4.28 -18.30 3.32
C ARG A 90 -5.73 -18.49 3.77
N VAL A 91 -6.29 -17.55 4.55
CA VAL A 91 -7.69 -17.59 5.01
C VAL A 91 -8.66 -17.40 3.83
N ALA A 92 -8.36 -16.48 2.92
CA ALA A 92 -9.18 -16.23 1.73
C ALA A 92 -9.13 -17.37 0.71
N GLY A 93 -8.03 -18.13 0.72
CA GLY A 93 -7.71 -19.17 -0.23
C GLY A 93 -7.25 -18.65 -1.59
N LEU A 94 -6.18 -19.22 -2.11
CA LEU A 94 -5.69 -18.97 -3.46
C LEU A 94 -6.62 -19.65 -4.50
N ASP A 95 -6.96 -18.92 -5.57
CA ASP A 95 -7.89 -19.41 -6.59
C ASP A 95 -7.67 -18.68 -7.92
N ALA A 96 -7.29 -19.43 -8.95
CA ALA A 96 -7.06 -18.87 -10.29
C ALA A 96 -8.33 -18.22 -10.89
N GLY A 97 -9.52 -18.73 -10.57
CA GLY A 97 -10.78 -18.13 -11.01
C GLY A 97 -11.07 -16.81 -10.33
N LYS A 98 -10.69 -16.63 -9.05
CA LYS A 98 -10.78 -15.35 -8.35
C LYS A 98 -9.83 -14.35 -8.98
N LEU A 99 -8.58 -14.74 -9.28
CA LEU A 99 -7.62 -13.89 -9.97
C LEU A 99 -8.16 -13.47 -11.34
N ALA A 100 -8.69 -14.40 -12.13
CA ALA A 100 -9.24 -14.09 -13.44
C ALA A 100 -10.39 -13.08 -13.36
N LYS A 101 -11.34 -13.28 -12.44
CA LYS A 101 -12.45 -12.33 -12.21
C LYS A 101 -11.94 -10.94 -11.78
N PHE A 102 -10.94 -10.90 -10.91
CA PHE A 102 -10.34 -9.65 -10.47
C PHE A 102 -9.67 -8.91 -11.63
N MET A 103 -8.85 -9.59 -12.43
CA MET A 103 -8.17 -9.01 -13.58
C MET A 103 -9.16 -8.53 -14.66
N THR A 104 -10.23 -9.32 -14.95
CA THR A 104 -11.29 -8.88 -15.85
C THR A 104 -11.95 -7.58 -15.35
N LYS A 105 -12.21 -7.50 -14.05
CA LYS A 105 -12.75 -6.26 -13.48
C LYS A 105 -11.77 -5.08 -13.60
N MET A 106 -10.46 -5.31 -13.46
CA MET A 106 -9.44 -4.27 -13.70
C MET A 106 -9.45 -3.82 -15.15
N GLU A 107 -9.56 -4.73 -16.11
CA GLU A 107 -9.74 -4.38 -17.53
C GLU A 107 -10.98 -3.52 -17.77
N GLU A 108 -12.11 -3.89 -17.19
CA GLU A 108 -13.34 -3.07 -17.24
C GLU A 108 -13.15 -1.66 -16.67
N LEU A 109 -12.23 -1.49 -15.71
CA LEU A 109 -11.82 -0.20 -15.17
C LEU A 109 -10.76 0.52 -16.02
N GLY A 110 -10.28 -0.10 -17.11
CA GLY A 110 -9.22 0.43 -17.95
C GLY A 110 -7.81 0.26 -17.37
N ILE A 111 -7.64 -0.64 -16.41
CA ILE A 111 -6.34 -0.94 -15.79
C ILE A 111 -5.72 -2.11 -16.54
N GLY A 112 -4.61 -1.83 -17.26
CA GLY A 112 -3.96 -2.81 -18.14
C GLY A 112 -2.96 -3.72 -17.43
N SER A 113 -2.34 -3.27 -16.36
CA SER A 113 -1.34 -4.03 -15.58
C SER A 113 -1.41 -3.68 -14.10
N LEU A 114 -0.90 -4.56 -13.27
CA LEU A 114 -0.87 -4.43 -11.82
C LEU A 114 0.51 -4.77 -11.27
N GLU A 115 0.82 -4.20 -10.11
CA GLU A 115 1.90 -4.68 -9.26
C GLU A 115 1.31 -5.34 -8.02
N ASP A 116 1.58 -6.64 -7.82
CA ASP A 116 1.33 -7.30 -6.54
C ASP A 116 2.50 -7.00 -5.61
N MET A 117 2.27 -6.13 -4.64
CA MET A 117 3.31 -5.66 -3.72
C MET A 117 3.57 -6.63 -2.57
N THR A 118 2.81 -7.73 -2.47
CA THR A 118 2.91 -8.69 -1.35
C THR A 118 2.60 -10.11 -1.77
N LEU A 119 3.32 -10.60 -2.80
CA LEU A 119 3.21 -11.97 -3.28
C LEU A 119 3.11 -12.97 -2.11
N ALA A 120 2.10 -13.81 -2.12
CA ALA A 120 1.83 -14.71 -1.00
C ALA A 120 2.71 -15.98 -0.97
N GLY A 121 3.48 -16.26 -2.01
CA GLY A 121 4.39 -17.39 -2.10
C GLY A 121 4.43 -18.07 -3.46
N GLU A 122 5.09 -19.23 -3.52
CA GLU A 122 5.33 -19.99 -4.75
C GLU A 122 4.03 -20.35 -5.49
N GLU A 123 3.00 -20.79 -4.76
CA GLU A 123 1.71 -21.15 -5.35
C GLU A 123 1.00 -19.94 -5.97
N ALA A 124 1.04 -18.77 -5.30
CA ALA A 124 0.48 -17.54 -5.83
C ALA A 124 1.17 -17.14 -7.13
N LEU A 125 2.51 -17.16 -7.15
CA LEU A 125 3.29 -16.86 -8.35
C LEU A 125 2.99 -17.85 -9.49
N ALA A 126 2.79 -19.13 -9.19
CA ALA A 126 2.40 -20.13 -10.18
C ALA A 126 1.03 -19.85 -10.79
N ILE A 127 0.06 -19.41 -9.96
CA ILE A 127 -1.28 -19.01 -10.42
C ILE A 127 -1.18 -17.75 -11.31
N GLU A 128 -0.43 -16.75 -10.90
CA GLU A 128 -0.24 -15.52 -11.68
C GLU A 128 0.43 -15.80 -13.02
N SER A 129 1.53 -16.55 -13.02
CA SER A 129 2.31 -16.89 -14.23
C SER A 129 1.59 -17.83 -15.17
N GLY A 130 0.70 -18.70 -14.64
CA GLY A 130 -0.13 -19.60 -15.43
C GLY A 130 -1.44 -18.98 -15.90
N SER A 131 -1.76 -17.75 -15.51
CA SER A 131 -3.00 -17.07 -15.87
C SER A 131 -2.92 -16.47 -17.29
N PRO A 132 -4.08 -16.21 -17.95
CA PRO A 132 -4.12 -15.43 -19.19
C PRO A 132 -3.55 -14.00 -19.04
N PHE A 133 -3.32 -13.55 -17.83
CA PHE A 133 -2.81 -12.23 -17.48
C PHE A 133 -1.32 -12.25 -17.11
N ALA A 134 -0.63 -13.36 -17.31
CA ALA A 134 0.82 -13.45 -17.14
C ALA A 134 1.54 -12.33 -17.91
N GLY A 135 2.52 -11.70 -17.28
CA GLY A 135 3.22 -10.53 -17.84
C GLY A 135 2.49 -9.19 -17.67
N ARG A 136 1.28 -9.20 -17.14
CA ARG A 136 0.52 -7.99 -16.72
C ARG A 136 0.50 -7.81 -15.20
N ILE A 137 1.00 -8.78 -14.47
CA ILE A 137 1.17 -8.75 -13.02
C ILE A 137 2.67 -8.76 -12.74
N LEU A 138 3.14 -7.77 -12.03
CA LEU A 138 4.53 -7.64 -11.59
C LEU A 138 4.57 -7.87 -10.08
N SER A 139 5.20 -8.96 -9.63
CA SER A 139 5.10 -9.40 -8.25
C SER A 139 6.32 -8.99 -7.44
N TRP A 140 6.08 -8.40 -6.29
CA TRP A 140 7.07 -8.07 -5.25
C TRP A 140 6.87 -9.01 -4.07
N ALA A 141 7.94 -9.57 -3.54
CA ALA A 141 7.89 -10.48 -2.42
C ALA A 141 8.41 -9.83 -1.13
N THR A 142 7.83 -10.17 0.01
CA THR A 142 8.45 -9.81 1.30
C THR A 142 9.75 -10.62 1.49
N PRO A 143 10.68 -10.19 2.36
CA PRO A 143 11.93 -10.92 2.59
C PRO A 143 11.70 -12.39 2.95
N GLU A 144 10.69 -12.67 3.78
CA GLU A 144 10.33 -14.03 4.19
C GLU A 144 9.88 -14.89 3.00
N VAL A 145 8.98 -14.37 2.20
CA VAL A 145 8.48 -15.02 0.99
C VAL A 145 9.61 -15.21 -0.01
N TYR A 146 10.41 -14.18 -0.28
CA TYR A 146 11.52 -14.24 -1.23
C TYR A 146 12.54 -15.33 -0.89
N ARG A 147 12.87 -15.48 0.40
CA ARG A 147 13.76 -16.57 0.87
C ARG A 147 13.18 -17.97 0.57
N SER A 148 11.86 -18.12 0.68
CA SER A 148 11.18 -19.40 0.48
C SER A 148 10.97 -19.77 -0.98
N LEU A 149 11.05 -18.80 -1.91
CA LEU A 149 10.87 -19.04 -3.35
C LEU A 149 12.03 -19.87 -3.93
N SER A 150 11.73 -20.67 -4.93
CA SER A 150 12.73 -21.31 -5.79
C SER A 150 13.60 -20.27 -6.51
N GLU A 151 14.80 -20.63 -6.97
CA GLU A 151 15.67 -19.73 -7.73
C GLU A 151 15.01 -19.21 -9.00
N GLY A 152 14.25 -20.06 -9.69
CA GLY A 152 13.48 -19.67 -10.89
C GLY A 152 12.43 -18.62 -10.57
N SER A 153 11.67 -18.82 -9.50
CA SER A 153 10.61 -17.93 -9.04
C SER A 153 11.15 -16.59 -8.56
N ARG A 154 12.30 -16.56 -7.87
CA ARG A 154 12.97 -15.32 -7.50
C ARG A 154 13.30 -14.43 -8.70
N LYS A 155 13.74 -15.03 -9.82
CA LYS A 155 14.06 -14.31 -11.06
C LYS A 155 12.82 -13.68 -11.73
N SER A 156 11.63 -14.19 -11.41
CA SER A 156 10.36 -13.65 -11.92
C SER A 156 9.79 -12.51 -11.07
N CYS A 157 10.31 -12.33 -9.84
CA CYS A 157 9.91 -11.20 -9.00
C CYS A 157 10.58 -9.90 -9.44
N ALA A 158 9.87 -8.79 -9.31
CA ALA A 158 10.40 -7.44 -9.53
C ALA A 158 11.44 -7.05 -8.48
N GLY A 159 11.26 -7.55 -7.25
CA GLY A 159 12.14 -7.26 -6.15
C GLY A 159 11.54 -7.64 -4.80
N ILE A 160 12.09 -7.03 -3.75
CA ILE A 160 11.68 -7.27 -2.37
C ILE A 160 10.97 -6.03 -1.82
N LYS A 161 9.83 -6.24 -1.18
CA LYS A 161 9.03 -5.21 -0.50
C LYS A 161 9.21 -5.32 1.00
N ILE A 162 9.53 -4.18 1.64
CA ILE A 162 9.55 -4.04 3.10
C ILE A 162 8.66 -2.88 3.55
N PHE A 163 8.36 -2.83 4.84
CA PHE A 163 7.54 -1.80 5.46
C PHE A 163 8.34 -1.14 6.57
N LEU A 164 8.48 0.21 6.51
CA LEU A 164 9.24 0.97 7.50
C LEU A 164 8.35 1.63 8.55
N ASP A 165 7.10 1.88 8.22
CA ASP A 165 6.09 2.41 9.14
C ASP A 165 4.69 1.86 8.79
N GLY A 166 3.69 2.39 9.46
CA GLY A 166 2.31 2.00 9.27
C GLY A 166 1.48 2.98 8.42
N SER A 167 0.21 3.17 8.75
CA SER A 167 -0.74 3.96 7.96
C SER A 167 -1.42 5.07 8.76
N LEU A 168 -2.00 6.06 8.06
CA LEU A 168 -2.83 7.09 8.67
C LEU A 168 -4.10 6.49 9.29
N GLY A 169 -4.71 5.52 8.61
CA GLY A 169 -5.92 4.86 9.07
C GLY A 169 -5.75 4.14 10.39
N ALA A 170 -4.60 3.53 10.63
CA ALA A 170 -4.26 2.85 11.89
C ALA A 170 -3.56 3.77 12.91
N ARG A 171 -3.22 5.02 12.56
CA ARG A 171 -2.43 5.97 13.35
C ARG A 171 -1.03 5.45 13.69
N THR A 172 -0.46 4.67 12.80
CA THR A 172 0.86 4.01 12.97
C THR A 172 1.93 4.56 12.03
N ALA A 173 1.57 5.44 11.09
CA ALA A 173 2.53 6.14 10.23
C ALA A 173 3.51 6.99 11.07
N ALA A 174 4.81 6.89 10.79
CA ALA A 174 5.87 7.54 11.56
C ALA A 174 6.01 9.02 11.15
N LEU A 175 5.05 9.83 11.59
CA LEU A 175 5.04 11.29 11.41
C LEU A 175 6.06 11.96 12.34
N ASP A 176 6.47 13.19 12.00
CA ASP A 176 7.34 14.02 12.83
C ASP A 176 6.58 14.80 13.93
N GLU A 177 5.25 14.71 13.96
CA GLU A 177 4.39 15.16 15.05
C GLU A 177 3.38 14.05 15.39
N ALA A 178 2.94 14.03 16.63
CA ALA A 178 1.90 13.09 17.05
C ALA A 178 0.57 13.36 16.34
N PHE A 179 -0.22 12.31 16.16
CA PHE A 179 -1.61 12.43 15.73
C PHE A 179 -2.43 13.24 16.75
N SER A 180 -3.51 13.85 16.29
CA SER A 180 -4.50 14.46 17.18
C SER A 180 -5.00 13.41 18.17
N GLY A 181 -4.84 13.68 19.48
CA GLY A 181 -5.07 12.68 20.54
C GLY A 181 -3.79 12.24 21.25
N GLY A 182 -2.61 12.64 20.75
CA GLY A 182 -1.32 12.42 21.41
C GLY A 182 -0.66 11.08 21.08
N GLU A 183 -1.27 10.26 20.23
CA GLU A 183 -0.66 9.01 19.75
C GLU A 183 0.47 9.33 18.75
N ALA A 184 1.61 8.69 18.90
CA ALA A 184 2.70 8.77 17.93
C ALA A 184 2.74 7.49 17.09
N GLY A 185 2.91 7.63 15.78
CA GLY A 185 3.28 6.52 14.93
C GLY A 185 4.70 6.03 15.24
N SER A 186 5.07 4.90 14.70
CA SER A 186 6.36 4.28 14.99
C SER A 186 7.02 3.69 13.77
N LEU A 187 8.34 3.65 13.80
CA LEU A 187 9.15 2.88 12.87
C LEU A 187 9.01 1.38 13.19
N VAL A 188 8.99 0.55 12.15
CA VAL A 188 8.93 -0.92 12.27
C VAL A 188 10.25 -1.49 12.74
N TYR A 189 11.37 -0.89 12.32
CA TYR A 189 12.74 -1.32 12.63
C TYR A 189 13.49 -0.20 13.36
N ASP A 190 14.40 -0.57 14.25
CA ASP A 190 15.49 0.34 14.61
C ASP A 190 16.52 0.45 13.46
N ASP A 191 17.46 1.42 13.55
CA ASP A 191 18.41 1.67 12.47
C ASP A 191 19.39 0.47 12.28
N GLY A 192 19.69 -0.28 13.33
CA GLY A 192 20.56 -1.47 13.26
C GLY A 192 19.84 -2.66 12.61
N GLU A 193 18.61 -2.92 13.02
CA GLU A 193 17.73 -3.95 12.43
C GLU A 193 17.53 -3.68 10.93
N LEU A 194 17.23 -2.43 10.56
CA LEU A 194 17.04 -2.07 9.16
C LEU A 194 18.32 -2.22 8.34
N SER A 195 19.46 -1.77 8.87
CA SER A 195 20.74 -1.89 8.17
C SER A 195 21.11 -3.35 7.91
N ALA A 196 20.90 -4.22 8.89
CA ALA A 196 21.15 -5.65 8.73
C ALA A 196 20.23 -6.29 7.68
N LEU A 197 18.93 -5.95 7.71
CA LEU A 197 17.95 -6.43 6.74
C LEU A 197 18.28 -5.97 5.32
N LEU A 198 18.63 -4.70 5.15
CA LEU A 198 18.98 -4.13 3.84
C LEU A 198 20.26 -4.75 3.28
N ALA A 199 21.28 -5.00 4.11
CA ALA A 199 22.50 -5.68 3.69
C ALA A 199 22.22 -7.12 3.23
N GLU A 200 21.34 -7.84 3.92
CA GLU A 200 20.87 -9.16 3.49
C GLU A 200 20.17 -9.08 2.13
N ILE A 201 19.18 -8.17 1.98
CA ILE A 201 18.41 -8.01 0.75
C ILE A 201 19.33 -7.66 -0.43
N ALA A 202 20.30 -6.80 -0.23
CA ALA A 202 21.26 -6.42 -1.27
C ALA A 202 22.06 -7.63 -1.77
N SER A 203 22.31 -8.63 -0.91
CA SER A 203 23.00 -9.86 -1.32
C SER A 203 22.23 -10.68 -2.37
N PHE A 204 20.92 -10.50 -2.47
CA PHE A 204 20.08 -11.13 -3.49
C PHE A 204 20.18 -10.46 -4.86
N ARG A 205 20.80 -9.28 -4.94
CA ARG A 205 21.01 -8.51 -6.18
C ARG A 205 19.69 -8.22 -6.94
N THR A 206 18.64 -7.90 -6.21
CA THR A 206 17.33 -7.55 -6.71
C THR A 206 16.92 -6.14 -6.30
N GLY A 207 15.88 -5.58 -6.91
CA GLY A 207 15.32 -4.29 -6.53
C GLY A 207 14.68 -4.31 -5.15
N ILE A 208 14.56 -3.13 -4.54
CA ILE A 208 13.87 -2.97 -3.26
C ILE A 208 12.77 -1.89 -3.37
N ALA A 209 11.60 -2.17 -2.80
CA ALA A 209 10.51 -1.23 -2.59
C ALA A 209 10.25 -1.10 -1.08
N MET A 210 10.21 0.13 -0.57
CA MET A 210 10.05 0.40 0.86
C MET A 210 8.79 1.24 1.09
N HIS A 211 7.81 0.70 1.83
CA HIS A 211 6.71 1.49 2.35
C HIS A 211 7.26 2.51 3.35
N SER A 212 7.08 3.78 3.07
CA SER A 212 7.65 4.91 3.81
C SER A 212 6.68 6.08 3.74
N LEU A 213 5.64 6.06 4.56
CA LEU A 213 4.57 7.05 4.49
C LEU A 213 4.93 8.33 5.23
N GLY A 214 5.37 8.18 6.48
CA GLY A 214 5.72 9.29 7.37
C GLY A 214 7.13 9.83 7.15
N ARG A 215 7.33 11.10 7.50
CA ARG A 215 8.62 11.80 7.37
C ARG A 215 9.78 11.09 8.06
N LEU A 216 9.52 10.46 9.22
CA LEU A 216 10.55 9.73 9.97
C LEU A 216 10.96 8.44 9.27
N ALA A 217 10.02 7.72 8.64
CA ALA A 217 10.30 6.51 7.87
C ALA A 217 11.12 6.84 6.61
N ILE A 218 10.77 7.91 5.90
CA ILE A 218 11.54 8.41 4.75
C ILE A 218 12.96 8.78 5.17
N ALA A 219 13.12 9.50 6.29
CA ALA A 219 14.42 9.85 6.83
C ALA A 219 15.25 8.62 7.18
N GLN A 220 14.63 7.59 7.78
CA GLN A 220 15.31 6.33 8.11
C GLN A 220 15.79 5.60 6.85
N ALA A 221 14.91 5.48 5.83
CA ALA A 221 15.28 4.88 4.55
C ALA A 221 16.52 5.55 3.94
N LEU A 222 16.52 6.88 3.86
CA LEU A 222 17.62 7.65 3.29
C LEU A 222 18.92 7.49 4.06
N ARG A 223 18.88 7.54 5.39
CA ARG A 223 20.08 7.33 6.23
C ARG A 223 20.65 5.93 6.04
N SER A 224 19.80 4.90 6.06
CA SER A 224 20.24 3.51 5.93
C SER A 224 20.81 3.21 4.55
N LEU A 225 20.19 3.71 3.48
CA LEU A 225 20.69 3.57 2.11
C LEU A 225 22.04 4.31 1.93
N ALA A 226 22.16 5.52 2.49
CA ALA A 226 23.41 6.28 2.43
C ALA A 226 24.54 5.59 3.18
N ALA A 227 24.27 4.94 4.32
CA ALA A 227 25.24 4.17 5.07
C ALA A 227 25.74 2.96 4.26
N LEU A 228 24.82 2.17 3.70
CA LEU A 228 25.15 1.02 2.86
C LEU A 228 25.99 1.40 1.64
N ARG A 229 25.64 2.51 0.97
CA ARG A 229 26.39 3.01 -0.19
C ARG A 229 27.86 3.36 0.18
N LYS A 230 28.10 3.91 1.38
CA LYS A 230 29.45 4.17 1.88
C LYS A 230 30.25 2.88 2.05
N ASP A 231 29.57 1.79 2.38
CA ASP A 231 30.16 0.45 2.52
C ASP A 231 30.24 -0.30 1.18
N GLY A 232 29.94 0.36 0.07
CA GLY A 232 29.98 -0.22 -1.28
C GLY A 232 28.82 -1.16 -1.60
N VAL A 233 27.74 -1.11 -0.84
CA VAL A 233 26.53 -1.92 -1.05
C VAL A 233 25.50 -1.11 -1.80
N GLU A 234 25.07 -1.60 -2.96
CA GLU A 234 24.08 -0.95 -3.82
C GLU A 234 22.97 -1.91 -4.23
N PHE A 235 21.80 -1.34 -4.51
CA PHE A 235 20.66 -2.05 -5.08
C PHE A 235 20.54 -1.76 -6.57
N PRO A 236 20.10 -2.74 -7.40
CA PRO A 236 19.81 -2.51 -8.81
C PRO A 236 18.74 -1.43 -9.03
N SER A 237 17.78 -1.33 -8.13
CA SER A 237 16.78 -0.25 -8.08
C SER A 237 16.26 -0.06 -6.66
N VAL A 238 15.94 1.17 -6.33
CA VAL A 238 15.32 1.56 -5.05
C VAL A 238 14.06 2.34 -5.33
N ARG A 239 12.96 1.95 -4.68
CA ARG A 239 11.68 2.63 -4.77
C ARG A 239 11.12 2.90 -3.37
N LEU A 240 10.67 4.13 -3.12
CA LEU A 240 9.90 4.49 -1.94
C LEU A 240 8.42 4.58 -2.32
N GLU A 241 7.59 3.92 -1.53
CA GLU A 241 6.14 3.89 -1.71
C GLU A 241 5.48 4.92 -0.80
N HIS A 242 4.43 5.53 -1.28
CA HIS A 242 3.56 6.51 -0.65
C HIS A 242 4.22 7.87 -0.46
N VAL A 243 5.24 8.00 0.35
CA VAL A 243 6.00 9.21 0.67
C VAL A 243 5.15 10.47 0.92
N GLN A 244 3.97 10.27 1.51
CA GLN A 244 2.93 11.30 1.66
C GLN A 244 3.42 12.56 2.38
N PHE A 245 4.35 12.43 3.33
CA PHE A 245 4.86 13.57 4.13
C PHE A 245 6.33 13.86 3.89
N MET A 246 6.77 13.76 2.62
CA MET A 246 8.14 14.04 2.23
C MET A 246 8.47 15.53 2.33
N SER A 247 9.64 15.89 2.88
CA SER A 247 10.16 17.25 2.81
C SER A 247 10.93 17.51 1.53
N LEU A 248 11.11 18.78 1.16
CA LEU A 248 11.91 19.14 -0.02
C LEU A 248 13.36 18.64 0.06
N GLU A 249 13.97 18.66 1.24
CA GLU A 249 15.33 18.15 1.44
C GLU A 249 15.39 16.64 1.17
N GLN A 250 14.41 15.88 1.69
CA GLN A 250 14.30 14.45 1.45
C GLN A 250 14.05 14.14 -0.04
N ALA A 251 13.17 14.93 -0.68
CA ALA A 251 12.88 14.79 -2.10
C ALA A 251 14.13 14.99 -2.96
N LYS A 252 14.90 16.05 -2.72
CA LYS A 252 16.18 16.30 -3.42
C LYS A 252 17.18 15.17 -3.18
N SER A 253 17.29 14.69 -1.94
CA SER A 253 18.15 13.55 -1.61
C SER A 253 17.76 12.27 -2.35
N CYS A 254 16.45 12.00 -2.48
CA CYS A 254 15.94 10.88 -3.30
C CYS A 254 16.33 11.06 -4.77
N LYS A 255 16.07 12.24 -5.33
CA LYS A 255 16.37 12.55 -6.73
C LYS A 255 17.86 12.39 -7.05
N ASP A 256 18.73 12.96 -6.23
CA ASP A 256 20.18 12.88 -6.37
C ASP A 256 20.70 11.43 -6.23
N SER A 257 19.98 10.60 -5.49
CA SER A 257 20.30 9.19 -5.27
C SER A 257 19.71 8.26 -6.31
N GLY A 258 18.94 8.74 -7.29
CA GLY A 258 18.28 7.93 -8.29
C GLY A 258 17.17 7.04 -7.73
N ILE A 259 16.53 7.46 -6.62
CA ILE A 259 15.42 6.74 -6.00
C ILE A 259 14.12 7.09 -6.72
N THR A 260 13.38 6.08 -7.15
CA THR A 260 12.04 6.24 -7.74
C THR A 260 11.01 6.39 -6.63
N LEU A 261 10.03 7.28 -6.81
CA LEU A 261 8.88 7.43 -5.94
C LEU A 261 7.64 6.78 -6.58
N SER A 262 6.85 6.09 -5.78
CA SER A 262 5.57 5.52 -6.21
C SER A 262 4.47 6.00 -5.29
N MET A 263 3.57 6.81 -5.81
CA MET A 263 2.57 7.55 -5.04
C MET A 263 1.15 7.26 -5.53
N GLN A 264 0.18 7.69 -4.75
CA GLN A 264 -1.23 7.42 -4.98
C GLN A 264 -2.04 8.72 -5.03
N PRO A 265 -2.30 9.30 -6.22
CA PRO A 265 -3.06 10.56 -6.31
C PRO A 265 -4.45 10.53 -5.66
N ASN A 266 -5.04 9.34 -5.51
CA ASN A 266 -6.28 9.15 -4.76
C ASN A 266 -6.13 9.37 -3.25
N PHE A 267 -4.91 9.32 -2.69
CA PHE A 267 -4.64 9.59 -1.27
C PHE A 267 -4.69 11.09 -0.92
N ASN A 268 -4.77 11.99 -1.90
CA ASN A 268 -5.15 13.38 -1.65
C ASN A 268 -6.46 13.49 -0.84
N ALA A 269 -7.33 12.47 -0.93
CA ALA A 269 -8.54 12.36 -0.11
C ALA A 269 -8.25 12.32 1.39
N ASP A 270 -7.08 11.84 1.80
CA ASP A 270 -6.66 11.70 3.20
C ASP A 270 -6.62 13.06 3.91
N SER A 271 -6.33 14.14 3.18
CA SER A 271 -6.40 15.52 3.72
C SER A 271 -7.82 15.92 4.18
N CYS A 272 -8.84 15.19 3.72
CA CYS A 272 -10.22 15.38 4.14
C CYS A 272 -10.68 14.24 5.10
N ASP A 273 -10.43 13.00 4.69
CA ASP A 273 -10.92 11.81 5.40
C ASP A 273 -10.25 11.64 6.77
N TYR A 274 -9.02 12.17 6.96
CA TYR A 274 -8.26 12.09 8.20
C TYR A 274 -8.05 13.43 8.90
N ALA A 275 -8.89 14.43 8.62
CA ALA A 275 -8.86 15.72 9.31
C ALA A 275 -9.11 15.64 10.83
N ASP A 276 -9.69 14.54 11.30
CA ASP A 276 -9.89 14.25 12.72
C ASP A 276 -8.61 13.88 13.47
N ARG A 277 -7.54 13.50 12.76
CA ARG A 277 -6.32 12.93 13.33
C ARG A 277 -5.03 13.61 12.91
N LEU A 278 -5.03 14.35 11.84
CA LEU A 278 -3.87 15.10 11.35
C LEU A 278 -3.94 16.57 11.76
N GLY A 279 -2.80 17.14 12.15
CA GLY A 279 -2.70 18.59 12.36
C GLY A 279 -2.78 19.38 11.04
N PRO A 280 -3.11 20.68 11.09
CA PRO A 280 -3.27 21.51 9.88
C PRO A 280 -2.06 21.49 8.94
N ARG A 281 -0.84 21.39 9.49
CA ARG A 281 0.38 21.29 8.71
C ARG A 281 0.40 19.99 7.89
N HIS A 282 0.16 18.84 8.51
CA HIS A 282 0.15 17.56 7.81
C HIS A 282 -0.98 17.46 6.78
N LEU A 283 -2.14 18.06 7.05
CA LEU A 283 -3.23 18.11 6.06
C LEU A 283 -2.82 18.84 4.78
N ALA A 284 -2.05 19.92 4.93
CA ALA A 284 -1.58 20.73 3.79
C ALA A 284 -0.33 20.14 3.10
N GLU A 285 0.50 19.39 3.83
CA GLU A 285 1.73 18.77 3.34
C GLU A 285 1.51 17.36 2.76
N ASN A 286 0.32 16.77 2.94
CA ASN A 286 -0.01 15.46 2.40
C ASN A 286 0.13 15.45 0.88
N ASP A 287 0.80 14.43 0.33
CA ASP A 287 1.03 14.25 -1.12
C ASP A 287 1.55 15.52 -1.82
N PRO A 288 2.78 15.97 -1.56
CA PRO A 288 3.30 17.26 -2.00
C PRO A 288 3.73 17.23 -3.48
N PHE A 289 2.84 16.87 -4.40
CA PHE A 289 3.16 16.68 -5.82
C PHE A 289 3.79 17.89 -6.47
N ARG A 290 3.32 19.12 -6.18
CA ARG A 290 3.93 20.32 -6.77
C ARG A 290 5.36 20.50 -6.32
N MET A 291 5.64 20.29 -5.03
CA MET A 291 7.00 20.37 -4.50
C MET A 291 7.91 19.31 -5.15
N LEU A 292 7.40 18.08 -5.32
CA LEU A 292 8.17 17.00 -5.96
C LEU A 292 8.49 17.32 -7.42
N ILE A 293 7.52 17.82 -8.18
CA ILE A 293 7.67 18.08 -9.62
C ILE A 293 8.42 19.40 -9.86
N ASP A 294 7.94 20.49 -9.26
CA ASP A 294 8.39 21.84 -9.60
C ASP A 294 9.69 22.23 -8.91
N GLU A 295 9.97 21.70 -7.68
CA GLU A 295 11.11 22.11 -6.88
C GLU A 295 12.19 21.03 -6.75
N ALA A 296 11.79 19.75 -6.68
CA ALA A 296 12.72 18.62 -6.58
C ALA A 296 13.02 17.98 -7.95
N GLY A 297 12.25 18.31 -9.00
CA GLY A 297 12.50 17.90 -10.38
C GLY A 297 12.16 16.46 -10.69
N PHE A 298 11.22 15.84 -9.96
CA PHE A 298 10.68 14.53 -10.32
C PHE A 298 9.81 14.62 -11.57
N VAL A 299 9.89 13.58 -12.41
CA VAL A 299 9.18 13.54 -13.69
C VAL A 299 8.15 12.41 -13.67
N PRO A 300 6.84 12.73 -13.70
CA PRO A 300 5.79 11.72 -13.80
C PRO A 300 6.03 10.76 -14.97
N GLY A 301 6.01 9.46 -14.68
CA GLY A 301 6.26 8.41 -15.66
C GLY A 301 7.72 7.97 -15.81
N GLU A 302 8.67 8.70 -15.23
CA GLU A 302 10.08 8.34 -15.21
C GLU A 302 10.52 7.88 -13.83
N ASP A 303 10.57 8.79 -12.88
CA ASP A 303 10.99 8.56 -11.49
C ASP A 303 9.92 8.94 -10.44
N LEU A 304 8.75 9.40 -10.91
CA LEU A 304 7.53 9.54 -10.14
C LEU A 304 6.42 8.72 -10.79
N LEU A 305 6.09 7.60 -10.16
CA LEU A 305 5.09 6.65 -10.65
C LEU A 305 3.80 6.78 -9.86
N PHE A 306 2.67 6.47 -10.50
CA PHE A 306 1.38 6.49 -9.83
C PHE A 306 0.69 5.12 -9.84
N GLY A 307 0.02 4.83 -8.72
CA GLY A 307 -0.82 3.65 -8.52
C GLY A 307 -2.05 4.00 -7.69
N SER A 308 -2.91 3.04 -7.43
CA SER A 308 -4.12 3.24 -6.62
C SER A 308 -4.04 2.65 -5.22
N ASP A 309 -3.11 1.74 -5.01
CA ASP A 309 -3.04 0.87 -3.81
C ASP A 309 -4.39 0.15 -3.50
N GLY A 310 -5.24 0.01 -4.52
CA GLY A 310 -6.56 -0.60 -4.36
C GLY A 310 -7.56 0.18 -3.50
N MET A 311 -7.36 1.50 -3.31
CA MET A 311 -8.09 2.31 -2.34
C MET A 311 -8.77 3.57 -2.95
N PRO A 312 -9.71 3.42 -3.88
CA PRO A 312 -10.08 2.26 -4.68
C PRO A 312 -9.27 2.13 -5.97
N HIS A 313 -9.42 1.01 -6.68
CA HIS A 313 -8.73 0.76 -7.95
C HIS A 313 -9.17 1.65 -9.11
N GLY A 314 -10.36 2.23 -9.08
CA GLY A 314 -10.91 3.01 -10.20
C GLY A 314 -10.06 4.24 -10.53
N PRO A 315 -9.58 4.38 -11.79
CA PRO A 315 -8.77 5.54 -12.19
C PRO A 315 -9.51 6.88 -12.06
N GLU A 316 -10.84 6.88 -12.08
CA GLU A 316 -11.67 8.06 -11.84
C GLU A 316 -11.43 8.69 -10.46
N PHE A 317 -11.08 7.90 -9.44
CA PHE A 317 -10.75 8.43 -8.12
C PHE A 317 -9.41 9.16 -8.12
N ALA A 318 -8.39 8.56 -8.74
CA ALA A 318 -7.09 9.19 -8.88
C ALA A 318 -7.18 10.48 -9.73
N LEU A 319 -7.93 10.45 -10.83
CA LEU A 319 -8.21 11.65 -11.64
C LEU A 319 -8.96 12.71 -10.81
N ARG A 320 -10.01 12.32 -10.08
CA ARG A 320 -10.79 13.23 -9.24
C ARG A 320 -9.92 13.96 -8.23
N TRP A 321 -9.11 13.22 -7.49
CA TRP A 321 -8.31 13.76 -6.41
C TRP A 321 -7.00 14.38 -6.88
N GLY A 322 -6.42 13.92 -7.99
CA GLY A 322 -5.24 14.54 -8.58
C GLY A 322 -5.56 15.87 -9.27
N LEU A 323 -6.68 15.96 -10.02
CA LEU A 323 -7.07 17.19 -10.72
C LEU A 323 -7.73 18.23 -9.81
N PHE A 324 -8.47 17.78 -8.79
CA PHE A 324 -9.28 18.64 -7.92
C PHE A 324 -9.03 18.34 -6.44
N PRO A 325 -7.79 18.47 -5.96
CA PRO A 325 -7.44 18.19 -4.57
C PRO A 325 -8.00 19.26 -3.63
N TYR A 326 -7.75 19.07 -2.33
CA TYR A 326 -8.12 20.01 -1.29
C TYR A 326 -7.14 21.17 -1.17
N TYR A 327 -5.84 20.91 -1.41
CA TYR A 327 -4.75 21.87 -1.31
C TYR A 327 -4.01 22.01 -2.65
N ASP A 328 -3.58 23.22 -2.98
CA ASP A 328 -2.90 23.52 -4.26
C ASP A 328 -1.60 22.73 -4.43
N GLY A 329 -0.90 22.42 -3.35
CA GLY A 329 0.33 21.61 -3.38
C GLY A 329 0.14 20.16 -3.85
N GLN A 330 -1.10 19.67 -3.86
CA GLN A 330 -1.49 18.31 -4.25
C GLN A 330 -1.93 18.21 -5.72
N ILE A 331 -2.07 19.35 -6.41
CA ILE A 331 -2.66 19.38 -7.75
C ILE A 331 -1.74 18.70 -8.78
N LEU A 332 -2.32 17.93 -9.67
CA LEU A 332 -1.66 17.34 -10.83
C LEU A 332 -2.41 17.76 -12.09
N THR A 333 -1.71 17.87 -13.21
CA THR A 333 -2.35 18.01 -14.54
C THR A 333 -2.80 16.64 -15.04
N PHE A 334 -3.66 16.63 -16.07
CA PHE A 334 -4.08 15.39 -16.70
C PHE A 334 -2.89 14.68 -17.35
N GLU A 335 -1.98 15.43 -17.97
CA GLU A 335 -0.76 14.90 -18.61
C GLU A 335 0.17 14.25 -17.60
N GLU A 336 0.35 14.86 -16.42
CA GLU A 336 1.16 14.29 -15.33
C GLU A 336 0.54 13.00 -14.80
N LEU A 337 -0.79 12.98 -14.61
CA LEU A 337 -1.51 11.78 -14.21
C LEU A 337 -1.40 10.68 -15.28
N ALA A 338 -1.63 11.03 -16.54
CA ALA A 338 -1.52 10.08 -17.64
C ALA A 338 -0.10 9.51 -17.77
N ALA A 339 0.94 10.34 -17.62
CA ALA A 339 2.33 9.91 -17.64
C ALA A 339 2.66 9.00 -16.46
N GLY A 340 2.32 9.38 -15.24
CA GLY A 340 2.64 8.63 -14.02
C GLY A 340 1.96 7.26 -13.94
N PHE A 341 0.70 7.15 -14.42
CA PHE A 341 -0.01 5.87 -14.55
C PHE A 341 0.38 5.10 -15.81
N GLY A 342 0.69 5.79 -16.90
CA GLY A 342 0.98 5.20 -18.21
C GLY A 342 2.39 4.65 -18.35
N ALA A 343 3.30 4.99 -17.45
CA ALA A 343 4.63 4.35 -17.36
C ALA A 343 4.52 2.84 -17.08
N ALA A 344 3.36 2.38 -16.64
CA ALA A 344 3.05 0.98 -16.55
C ALA A 344 3.11 0.33 -17.93
N ARG A 345 4.03 -0.56 -18.08
CA ARG A 345 4.46 -1.37 -19.20
C ARG A 345 3.30 -2.14 -19.86
N GLY A 346 2.47 -1.48 -20.63
CA GLY A 346 1.37 -2.17 -21.30
C GLY A 346 0.96 -1.48 -22.59
N LYS A 347 1.11 -2.17 -23.69
CA LYS A 347 0.41 -1.86 -24.92
C LYS A 347 -1.06 -2.18 -24.72
N SER A 348 -1.84 -1.31 -24.11
CA SER A 348 -3.28 -1.41 -24.15
C SER A 348 -3.79 -0.66 -25.38
N GLY A 349 -4.44 -1.37 -26.28
CA GLY A 349 -4.98 -0.78 -27.51
C GLY A 349 -6.26 0.02 -27.33
N GLU A 350 -6.89 0.02 -26.16
CA GLU A 350 -8.15 0.70 -25.90
C GLU A 350 -8.02 1.61 -24.68
N GLY A 351 -8.17 2.91 -24.89
CA GLY A 351 -8.16 3.94 -23.85
C GLY A 351 -9.50 4.01 -23.12
N SER A 352 -9.49 4.38 -21.84
CA SER A 352 -10.70 4.79 -21.14
C SER A 352 -10.96 6.27 -21.38
N ALA A 353 -12.21 6.63 -21.63
CA ALA A 353 -12.65 8.02 -21.74
C ALA A 353 -13.27 8.49 -20.43
N PHE A 354 -12.97 9.71 -20.02
CA PHE A 354 -13.49 10.33 -18.82
C PHE A 354 -14.13 11.67 -19.15
N ALA A 355 -15.27 11.97 -18.53
CA ALA A 355 -15.89 13.28 -18.53
C ALA A 355 -15.44 14.04 -17.28
N LEU A 356 -14.94 15.26 -17.48
CA LEU A 356 -14.47 16.13 -16.40
C LEU A 356 -15.45 17.30 -16.25
N ASP A 357 -15.93 17.54 -15.04
CA ASP A 357 -16.69 18.73 -14.66
C ASP A 357 -15.87 19.53 -13.66
N GLY A 358 -15.26 20.62 -14.12
CA GLY A 358 -14.40 21.47 -13.31
C GLY A 358 -15.19 22.29 -12.28
N GLU A 359 -16.46 22.64 -12.54
CA GLU A 359 -17.29 23.38 -11.59
C GLU A 359 -17.75 22.46 -10.45
N ALA A 360 -18.25 21.27 -10.78
CA ALA A 360 -18.67 20.28 -9.80
C ALA A 360 -17.48 19.52 -9.18
N ARG A 361 -16.27 19.69 -9.71
CA ARG A 361 -15.06 18.95 -9.32
C ARG A 361 -15.27 17.43 -9.34
N THR A 362 -15.89 16.94 -10.42
CA THR A 362 -16.21 15.52 -10.59
C THR A 362 -15.57 14.93 -11.83
N VAL A 363 -15.31 13.63 -11.77
CA VAL A 363 -14.80 12.82 -12.86
C VAL A 363 -15.75 11.65 -13.05
N GLY A 364 -16.29 11.51 -14.24
CA GLY A 364 -17.17 10.42 -14.61
C GLY A 364 -16.55 9.59 -15.74
N ARG A 365 -16.65 8.26 -15.67
CA ARG A 365 -16.22 7.39 -16.76
C ARG A 365 -17.26 7.40 -17.88
N VAL A 366 -16.83 7.66 -19.11
CA VAL A 366 -17.68 7.56 -20.30
C VAL A 366 -17.74 6.10 -20.71
N ARG A 367 -18.92 5.49 -20.68
CA ARG A 367 -19.11 4.16 -21.25
C ARG A 367 -19.07 4.28 -22.77
N GLN A 368 -18.13 3.62 -23.40
CA GLN A 368 -18.19 3.41 -24.84
C GLN A 368 -19.33 2.42 -25.08
N GLY A 369 -20.33 2.88 -25.84
CA GLY A 369 -21.55 2.11 -26.16
C GLY A 369 -21.28 0.99 -27.16
#